data_3a34765c491f1a811f45f20282fbfb21
#
_entry.id   3a34765c491f1a811f45f20282fbfb21
#
_cell.length_a   1.000
_cell.length_b   1.000
_cell.length_c   1.000
_cell.angle_alpha   90.00
_cell.angle_beta   90.00
_cell.angle_gamma   90.00
#
_symmetry.space_group_name_H-M   'P 1'
#
loop_
_entity.id
_entity.type
_entity.pdbx_description
1 polymer ?
#
loop_
_entity_poly.entity_id
_entity_poly.type
_entity_poly.pdbx_seq_one_letter_code
_entity_poly.pdbx_strand_id
1 'polypeptide(L)'
;MSDAPQDSRGFQVEVCCGSLEAARTAQIAGADRIELNSALELDGLTPSAGLLELVMNSIQIPIIAMARPRAGNFNYSDSEWQTLVHDAKWLLKQGVAGIAFGCLDENNDIALDRCKEMRSLTTGKKLVFHKAFDDVRDPRKSLEQLVEVGIDRVMTSGHQPTALDGLPNITSAHRQAEQRIEILPAGGINAQNAKKIAQTSGCRQVHGSFSSGKCGNLRLEIEQTISELTNLSFHH
;
A
#
# COMPACT_ATOMS: atom_id res chain seq x y z
N MET A 1 -5.49 14.84 -19.09
CA MET A 1 -4.48 15.11 -18.04
C MET A 1 -5.17 15.94 -16.99
N SER A 2 -5.76 15.33 -15.99
CA SER A 2 -6.31 16.03 -14.84
C SER A 2 -5.45 15.61 -13.64
N ASP A 3 -4.59 16.53 -13.19
CA ASP A 3 -3.96 16.40 -11.90
C ASP A 3 -5.07 16.18 -10.88
N ALA A 4 -5.00 15.04 -10.17
CA ALA A 4 -5.81 14.84 -8.99
C ALA A 4 -5.55 16.02 -8.05
N PRO A 5 -6.57 16.57 -7.38
CA PRO A 5 -6.38 17.71 -6.50
C PRO A 5 -5.28 17.36 -5.48
N GLN A 6 -4.19 18.14 -5.48
CA GLN A 6 -3.19 18.07 -4.43
C GLN A 6 -3.92 18.29 -3.11
N ASP A 7 -3.84 17.28 -2.24
CA ASP A 7 -4.51 17.31 -0.95
C ASP A 7 -4.02 18.50 -0.12
N SER A 8 -4.94 19.42 0.15
CA SER A 8 -4.71 20.59 1.01
C SER A 8 -4.30 20.22 2.45
N ARG A 9 -4.47 18.94 2.85
CA ARG A 9 -4.17 18.43 4.19
C ARG A 9 -2.68 18.12 4.40
N GLY A 10 -1.89 17.96 3.33
CA GLY A 10 -0.47 17.61 3.41
C GLY A 10 -0.20 16.19 3.94
N PHE A 11 -1.23 15.36 4.04
CA PHE A 11 -1.17 13.99 4.54
C PHE A 11 -2.18 13.09 3.81
N GLN A 12 -1.86 11.80 3.61
CA GLN A 12 -2.73 10.85 2.92
C GLN A 12 -3.08 9.62 3.76
N VAL A 13 -4.33 9.21 3.72
CA VAL A 13 -4.82 7.97 4.33
C VAL A 13 -5.26 7.01 3.22
N GLU A 14 -4.59 5.86 3.14
CA GLU A 14 -4.94 4.75 2.28
C GLU A 14 -5.67 3.67 3.08
N VAL A 15 -6.84 3.25 2.59
CA VAL A 15 -7.66 2.24 3.25
C VAL A 15 -7.63 0.93 2.47
N CYS A 16 -7.24 -0.16 3.14
CA CYS A 16 -7.31 -1.51 2.61
C CYS A 16 -8.77 -2.01 2.61
N CYS A 17 -9.31 -2.30 1.44
CA CYS A 17 -10.71 -2.67 1.25
C CYS A 17 -10.84 -4.05 0.58
N GLY A 18 -11.67 -4.93 1.16
CA GLY A 18 -11.99 -6.25 0.62
C GLY A 18 -13.41 -6.37 0.09
N SER A 19 -14.19 -5.27 0.05
CA SER A 19 -15.57 -5.27 -0.43
C SER A 19 -15.98 -3.90 -0.98
N LEU A 20 -17.04 -3.87 -1.79
CA LEU A 20 -17.62 -2.62 -2.27
C LEU A 20 -18.11 -1.72 -1.13
N GLU A 21 -18.69 -2.32 -0.09
CA GLU A 21 -19.18 -1.58 1.08
C GLU A 21 -18.02 -0.90 1.83
N ALA A 22 -16.92 -1.62 2.05
CA ALA A 22 -15.72 -1.05 2.67
C ALA A 22 -15.14 0.10 1.83
N ALA A 23 -15.07 -0.05 0.51
CA ALA A 23 -14.58 0.97 -0.40
C ALA A 23 -15.45 2.25 -0.37
N ARG A 24 -16.78 2.10 -0.39
CA ARG A 24 -17.73 3.21 -0.24
C ARG A 24 -17.59 3.91 1.11
N THR A 25 -17.51 3.12 2.18
CA THR A 25 -17.31 3.65 3.53
C THR A 25 -16.01 4.44 3.63
N ALA A 26 -14.91 3.92 3.08
CA ALA A 26 -13.63 4.61 3.06
C ALA A 26 -13.69 5.95 2.33
N GLN A 27 -14.31 6.00 1.14
CA GLN A 27 -14.48 7.24 0.40
C GLN A 27 -15.35 8.26 1.17
N ILE A 28 -16.49 7.82 1.75
CA ILE A 28 -17.38 8.70 2.53
C ILE A 28 -16.67 9.24 3.77
N ALA A 29 -15.82 8.44 4.41
CA ALA A 29 -15.02 8.84 5.57
C ALA A 29 -13.85 9.78 5.21
N GLY A 30 -13.60 10.06 3.92
CA GLY A 30 -12.58 11.00 3.47
C GLY A 30 -11.20 10.38 3.25
N ALA A 31 -11.11 9.07 3.02
CA ALA A 31 -9.87 8.44 2.58
C ALA A 31 -9.38 9.04 1.26
N ASP A 32 -8.06 9.16 1.09
CA ASP A 32 -7.45 9.76 -0.11
C ASP A 32 -7.33 8.76 -1.26
N ARG A 33 -7.21 7.47 -0.94
CA ARG A 33 -7.19 6.36 -1.89
C ARG A 33 -7.54 5.06 -1.19
N ILE A 34 -7.84 4.03 -1.96
CA ILE A 34 -8.01 2.69 -1.43
C ILE A 34 -7.00 1.72 -2.06
N GLU A 35 -6.62 0.69 -1.30
CA GLU A 35 -6.04 -0.52 -1.83
C GLU A 35 -7.13 -1.59 -1.89
N LEU A 36 -7.42 -2.10 -3.10
CA LEU A 36 -8.47 -3.09 -3.31
C LEU A 36 -7.91 -4.50 -3.33
N ASN A 37 -8.44 -5.34 -2.47
CA ASN A 37 -8.04 -6.73 -2.26
C ASN A 37 -9.24 -7.67 -2.29
N SER A 38 -8.97 -8.95 -2.31
CA SER A 38 -9.85 -10.03 -1.83
C SER A 38 -9.17 -10.75 -0.67
N ALA A 39 -9.91 -11.57 0.09
CA ALA A 39 -9.36 -12.47 1.10
C ALA A 39 -8.40 -11.77 2.10
N LEU A 40 -8.89 -10.72 2.76
CA LEU A 40 -8.10 -9.95 3.74
C LEU A 40 -7.60 -10.80 4.91
N GLU A 41 -8.30 -11.86 5.25
CA GLU A 41 -7.90 -12.87 6.24
C GLU A 41 -6.66 -13.69 5.82
N LEU A 42 -6.26 -13.59 4.54
CA LEU A 42 -5.05 -14.16 3.96
C LEU A 42 -4.03 -13.08 3.58
N ASP A 43 -4.10 -11.91 4.22
CA ASP A 43 -3.27 -10.72 3.96
C ASP A 43 -3.47 -10.10 2.57
N GLY A 44 -4.63 -10.30 1.97
CA GLY A 44 -5.00 -9.71 0.69
C GLY A 44 -4.50 -10.49 -0.53
N LEU A 45 -5.41 -10.78 -1.45
CA LEU A 45 -5.16 -11.40 -2.75
C LEU A 45 -5.71 -10.52 -3.87
N THR A 46 -5.41 -10.87 -5.13
CA THR A 46 -5.99 -10.22 -6.32
C THR A 46 -7.51 -10.13 -6.20
N PRO A 47 -8.13 -8.94 -6.37
CA PRO A 47 -9.58 -8.80 -6.30
C PRO A 47 -10.25 -9.52 -7.47
N SER A 48 -11.45 -10.07 -7.23
CA SER A 48 -12.24 -10.67 -8.30
C SER A 48 -12.65 -9.61 -9.35
N ALA A 49 -12.91 -10.07 -10.58
CA ALA A 49 -13.38 -9.20 -11.65
C ALA A 49 -14.67 -8.45 -11.29
N GLY A 50 -15.64 -9.16 -10.69
CA GLY A 50 -16.91 -8.53 -10.29
C GLY A 50 -16.74 -7.49 -9.19
N LEU A 51 -15.86 -7.72 -8.20
CA LEU A 51 -15.58 -6.73 -7.17
C LEU A 51 -14.92 -5.49 -7.78
N LEU A 52 -13.90 -5.67 -8.62
CA LEU A 52 -13.22 -4.55 -9.25
C LEU A 52 -14.18 -3.71 -10.10
N GLU A 53 -15.00 -4.34 -10.94
CA GLU A 53 -15.97 -3.64 -11.80
C GLU A 53 -16.94 -2.79 -10.97
N LEU A 54 -17.52 -3.35 -9.91
CA LEU A 54 -18.44 -2.62 -9.03
C LEU A 54 -17.74 -1.45 -8.31
N VAL A 55 -16.50 -1.64 -7.87
CA VAL A 55 -15.72 -0.60 -7.20
C VAL A 55 -15.34 0.50 -8.18
N MET A 56 -14.84 0.17 -9.37
CA MET A 56 -14.48 1.15 -10.41
C MET A 56 -15.67 2.02 -10.83
N ASN A 57 -16.87 1.45 -10.86
CA ASN A 57 -18.09 2.18 -11.19
C ASN A 57 -18.67 3.03 -10.04
N SER A 58 -18.22 2.79 -8.80
CA SER A 58 -18.82 3.42 -7.61
C SER A 58 -17.89 4.40 -6.89
N ILE A 59 -16.57 4.26 -7.04
CA ILE A 59 -15.56 4.99 -6.27
C ILE A 59 -14.87 6.00 -7.17
N GLN A 60 -14.67 7.23 -6.65
CA GLN A 60 -14.05 8.33 -7.37
C GLN A 60 -12.60 8.61 -6.93
N ILE A 61 -12.21 8.12 -5.75
CA ILE A 61 -10.83 8.26 -5.26
C ILE A 61 -9.93 7.20 -5.92
N PRO A 62 -8.62 7.44 -6.01
CA PRO A 62 -7.67 6.51 -6.65
C PRO A 62 -7.73 5.09 -6.06
N ILE A 63 -7.67 4.09 -6.93
CA ILE A 63 -7.69 2.66 -6.56
C ILE A 63 -6.34 2.05 -6.91
N ILE A 64 -5.63 1.56 -5.92
CA ILE A 64 -4.48 0.67 -6.07
C ILE A 64 -5.01 -0.76 -5.96
N ALA A 65 -4.79 -1.59 -6.94
CA ALA A 65 -5.29 -2.97 -6.91
C ALA A 65 -4.16 -3.95 -6.55
N MET A 66 -4.45 -4.90 -5.67
CA MET A 66 -3.52 -5.96 -5.31
C MET A 66 -3.35 -6.94 -6.47
N ALA A 67 -2.11 -7.26 -6.82
CA ALA A 67 -1.74 -8.37 -7.70
C ALA A 67 -0.95 -9.40 -6.89
N ARG A 68 -1.66 -10.38 -6.31
CA ARG A 68 -1.11 -11.45 -5.49
C ARG A 68 -1.94 -12.71 -5.73
N PRO A 69 -1.38 -13.73 -6.40
CA PRO A 69 -2.15 -14.88 -6.89
C PRO A 69 -2.50 -15.89 -5.79
N ARG A 70 -1.76 -15.92 -4.69
CA ARG A 70 -1.96 -16.83 -3.56
C ARG A 70 -1.47 -16.28 -2.24
N ALA A 71 -1.95 -16.85 -1.16
CA ALA A 71 -1.44 -16.64 0.20
C ALA A 71 -0.05 -17.28 0.41
N GLY A 72 0.57 -17.00 1.55
CA GLY A 72 1.88 -17.49 1.95
C GLY A 72 3.02 -16.58 1.49
N ASN A 73 4.19 -17.16 1.27
CA ASN A 73 5.42 -16.41 0.93
C ASN A 73 5.35 -15.72 -0.44
N PHE A 74 6.35 -14.91 -0.73
CA PHE A 74 6.43 -14.09 -1.93
C PHE A 74 7.45 -14.63 -2.96
N ASN A 75 7.93 -15.87 -2.76
CA ASN A 75 8.73 -16.58 -3.74
C ASN A 75 7.79 -17.40 -4.63
N TYR A 76 7.53 -16.89 -5.81
CA TYR A 76 6.61 -17.48 -6.78
C TYR A 76 7.32 -18.39 -7.76
N SER A 77 6.70 -19.53 -8.11
CA SER A 77 7.08 -20.29 -9.30
C SER A 77 6.85 -19.47 -10.57
N ASP A 78 7.38 -19.92 -11.70
CA ASP A 78 7.17 -19.22 -12.98
C ASP A 78 5.70 -19.19 -13.39
N SER A 79 4.93 -20.23 -13.11
CA SER A 79 3.48 -20.25 -13.40
C SER A 79 2.69 -19.31 -12.49
N GLU A 80 3.05 -19.21 -11.21
CA GLU A 80 2.44 -18.24 -10.29
C GLU A 80 2.80 -16.81 -10.67
N TRP A 81 4.06 -16.58 -11.08
CA TRP A 81 4.48 -15.27 -11.59
C TRP A 81 3.72 -14.88 -12.86
N GLN A 82 3.57 -15.81 -13.82
CA GLN A 82 2.75 -15.58 -15.01
C GLN A 82 1.31 -15.21 -14.64
N THR A 83 0.71 -15.90 -13.66
CA THR A 83 -0.63 -15.57 -13.16
C THR A 83 -0.67 -14.14 -12.63
N LEU A 84 0.28 -13.74 -11.77
CA LEU A 84 0.37 -12.39 -11.23
C LEU A 84 0.48 -11.34 -12.34
N VAL A 85 1.33 -11.59 -13.34
CA VAL A 85 1.50 -10.70 -14.51
C VAL A 85 0.22 -10.57 -15.32
N HIS A 86 -0.51 -11.66 -15.54
CA HIS A 86 -1.80 -11.63 -16.22
C HIS A 86 -2.85 -10.84 -15.45
N ASP A 87 -2.94 -11.07 -14.13
CA ASP A 87 -3.80 -10.28 -13.24
C ASP A 87 -3.48 -8.79 -13.32
N ALA A 88 -2.20 -8.42 -13.19
CA ALA A 88 -1.76 -7.03 -13.26
C ALA A 88 -2.13 -6.37 -14.60
N LYS A 89 -1.90 -7.05 -15.73
CA LYS A 89 -2.29 -6.56 -17.06
C LYS A 89 -3.79 -6.33 -17.16
N TRP A 90 -4.57 -7.26 -16.64
CA TRP A 90 -6.02 -7.13 -16.65
C TRP A 90 -6.50 -5.98 -15.76
N LEU A 91 -5.99 -5.86 -14.53
CA LEU A 91 -6.30 -4.77 -13.60
C LEU A 91 -5.98 -3.39 -14.22
N LEU A 92 -4.80 -3.25 -14.84
CA LEU A 92 -4.40 -2.01 -15.53
C LEU A 92 -5.32 -1.65 -16.68
N LYS A 93 -5.80 -2.64 -17.44
CA LYS A 93 -6.76 -2.45 -18.53
C LYS A 93 -8.12 -1.94 -18.02
N GLN A 94 -8.50 -2.29 -16.78
CA GLN A 94 -9.72 -1.75 -16.14
C GLN A 94 -9.56 -0.29 -15.69
N GLY A 95 -8.37 0.28 -15.72
CA GLY A 95 -8.15 1.69 -15.44
C GLY A 95 -7.74 2.02 -14.01
N VAL A 96 -7.34 1.05 -13.19
CA VAL A 96 -6.85 1.32 -11.82
C VAL A 96 -5.71 2.35 -11.81
N ALA A 97 -5.58 3.08 -10.71
CA ALA A 97 -4.53 4.10 -10.54
C ALA A 97 -3.14 3.50 -10.36
N GLY A 98 -3.05 2.25 -9.90
CA GLY A 98 -1.79 1.55 -9.70
C GLY A 98 -1.98 0.10 -9.26
N ILE A 99 -0.85 -0.58 -9.11
CA ILE A 99 -0.76 -1.98 -8.69
C ILE A 99 0.07 -2.08 -7.41
N ALA A 100 -0.43 -2.84 -6.42
CA ALA A 100 0.34 -3.31 -5.30
C ALA A 100 0.78 -4.76 -5.56
N PHE A 101 2.06 -5.04 -5.42
CA PHE A 101 2.64 -6.36 -5.63
C PHE A 101 3.89 -6.54 -4.77
N GLY A 102 4.45 -7.73 -4.74
CA GLY A 102 5.77 -7.99 -4.16
C GLY A 102 6.24 -9.37 -4.57
N CYS A 103 7.52 -9.52 -4.84
CA CYS A 103 8.14 -10.78 -5.20
C CYS A 103 9.57 -10.85 -4.67
N LEU A 104 9.89 -11.98 -4.06
CA LEU A 104 11.20 -12.28 -3.51
C LEU A 104 11.76 -13.53 -4.20
N ASP A 105 13.06 -13.70 -4.12
CA ASP A 105 13.73 -14.94 -4.51
C ASP A 105 13.79 -15.95 -3.35
N GLU A 106 14.44 -17.07 -3.57
CA GLU A 106 14.62 -18.15 -2.59
C GLU A 106 15.45 -17.75 -1.35
N ASN A 107 16.20 -16.64 -1.44
CA ASN A 107 17.03 -16.10 -0.37
C ASN A 107 16.35 -14.94 0.37
N ASN A 108 15.09 -14.65 0.07
CA ASN A 108 14.37 -13.44 0.50
C ASN A 108 15.06 -12.13 0.06
N ASP A 109 15.74 -12.14 -1.07
CA ASP A 109 16.18 -10.91 -1.74
C ASP A 109 15.12 -10.47 -2.77
N ILE A 110 15.13 -9.19 -3.17
CA ILE A 110 14.21 -8.68 -4.20
C ILE A 110 14.44 -9.43 -5.52
N ALA A 111 13.39 -10.01 -6.10
CA ALA A 111 13.42 -10.63 -7.43
C ALA A 111 13.46 -9.54 -8.51
N LEU A 112 14.66 -8.93 -8.72
CA LEU A 112 14.86 -7.70 -9.49
C LEU A 112 14.30 -7.75 -10.91
N ASP A 113 14.51 -8.86 -11.64
CA ASP A 113 14.05 -8.95 -13.01
C ASP A 113 12.52 -8.96 -13.11
N ARG A 114 11.86 -9.60 -12.16
CA ARG A 114 10.40 -9.56 -12.01
C ARG A 114 9.89 -8.16 -11.64
N CYS A 115 10.61 -7.45 -10.78
CA CYS A 115 10.27 -6.06 -10.45
C CYS A 115 10.41 -5.14 -11.67
N LYS A 116 11.47 -5.30 -12.49
CA LYS A 116 11.66 -4.56 -13.74
C LYS A 116 10.54 -4.87 -14.76
N GLU A 117 10.15 -6.13 -14.88
CA GLU A 117 9.02 -6.54 -15.74
C GLU A 117 7.74 -5.82 -15.29
N MET A 118 7.41 -5.85 -14.00
CA MET A 118 6.23 -5.15 -13.46
C MET A 118 6.31 -3.64 -13.69
N ARG A 119 7.48 -3.00 -13.52
CA ARG A 119 7.64 -1.57 -13.80
C ARG A 119 7.34 -1.25 -15.28
N SER A 120 7.82 -2.08 -16.18
CA SER A 120 7.58 -1.90 -17.61
C SER A 120 6.08 -1.98 -17.95
N LEU A 121 5.35 -2.89 -17.31
CA LEU A 121 3.90 -3.06 -17.50
C LEU A 121 3.08 -1.89 -16.93
N THR A 122 3.56 -1.26 -15.86
CA THR A 122 2.84 -0.21 -15.13
C THR A 122 3.25 1.21 -15.52
N THR A 123 3.84 1.40 -16.71
CA THR A 123 4.25 2.71 -17.19
C THR A 123 3.10 3.72 -17.12
N GLY A 124 3.37 4.88 -16.48
CA GLY A 124 2.37 5.92 -16.26
C GLY A 124 1.34 5.63 -15.14
N LYS A 125 1.51 4.54 -14.40
CA LYS A 125 0.68 4.17 -13.25
C LYS A 125 1.56 3.99 -12.01
N LYS A 126 0.97 4.08 -10.82
CA LYS A 126 1.68 3.85 -9.57
C LYS A 126 1.99 2.36 -9.38
N LEU A 127 3.22 2.08 -8.97
CA LEU A 127 3.67 0.73 -8.63
C LEU A 127 4.13 0.70 -7.17
N VAL A 128 3.43 -0.10 -6.37
CA VAL A 128 3.66 -0.22 -4.93
C VAL A 128 4.25 -1.58 -4.62
N PHE A 129 5.39 -1.62 -3.97
CA PHE A 129 5.92 -2.85 -3.39
C PHE A 129 5.32 -3.04 -2.01
N HIS A 130 4.47 -4.05 -1.86
CA HIS A 130 3.69 -4.28 -0.63
C HIS A 130 4.54 -4.84 0.51
N LYS A 131 3.90 -5.34 1.59
CA LYS A 131 4.56 -5.85 2.80
C LYS A 131 5.51 -7.05 2.60
N ALA A 132 5.68 -7.60 1.39
CA ALA A 132 6.80 -8.50 1.09
C ALA A 132 8.16 -7.84 1.42
N PHE A 133 8.20 -6.51 1.49
CA PHE A 133 9.39 -5.79 1.95
C PHE A 133 9.75 -6.09 3.42
N ASP A 134 8.79 -6.46 4.24
CA ASP A 134 9.05 -6.83 5.64
C ASP A 134 9.74 -8.20 5.78
N ASP A 135 9.77 -9.01 4.71
CA ASP A 135 10.41 -10.34 4.67
C ASP A 135 11.80 -10.33 4.01
N VAL A 136 12.28 -9.18 3.51
CA VAL A 136 13.58 -9.12 2.86
C VAL A 136 14.72 -9.31 3.86
N ARG A 137 15.80 -9.97 3.40
CA ARG A 137 16.98 -10.25 4.22
C ARG A 137 17.77 -8.99 4.59
N ASP A 138 17.92 -8.06 3.66
CA ASP A 138 18.64 -6.79 3.84
C ASP A 138 17.76 -5.62 3.39
N PRO A 139 17.04 -4.98 4.33
CA PRO A 139 16.12 -3.89 4.01
C PRO A 139 16.79 -2.67 3.35
N ARG A 140 18.03 -2.37 3.76
CA ARG A 140 18.73 -1.19 3.22
C ARG A 140 19.12 -1.39 1.77
N LYS A 141 19.69 -2.54 1.44
CA LYS A 141 20.02 -2.92 0.07
C LYS A 141 18.76 -3.02 -0.78
N SER A 142 17.73 -3.68 -0.27
CA SER A 142 16.45 -3.87 -0.96
C SER A 142 15.76 -2.56 -1.29
N LEU A 143 15.81 -1.58 -0.40
CA LEU A 143 15.23 -0.25 -0.67
C LEU A 143 15.94 0.45 -1.83
N GLU A 144 17.28 0.43 -1.89
CA GLU A 144 18.03 1.00 -3.03
C GLU A 144 17.68 0.28 -4.35
N GLN A 145 17.58 -1.05 -4.32
CA GLN A 145 17.19 -1.82 -5.49
C GLN A 145 15.79 -1.43 -6.01
N LEU A 146 14.82 -1.21 -5.11
CA LEU A 146 13.48 -0.76 -5.49
C LEU A 146 13.48 0.68 -6.04
N VAL A 147 14.32 1.56 -5.50
CA VAL A 147 14.56 2.91 -6.05
C VAL A 147 15.12 2.82 -7.48
N GLU A 148 16.14 1.99 -7.71
CA GLU A 148 16.76 1.80 -9.04
C GLU A 148 15.77 1.24 -10.07
N VAL A 149 14.88 0.35 -9.67
CA VAL A 149 13.80 -0.17 -10.52
C VAL A 149 12.75 0.90 -10.84
N GLY A 150 12.65 1.95 -10.03
CA GLY A 150 11.64 2.98 -10.18
C GLY A 150 10.28 2.60 -9.56
N ILE A 151 10.30 1.85 -8.46
CA ILE A 151 9.10 1.62 -7.65
C ILE A 151 8.66 2.96 -7.04
N ASP A 152 7.38 3.28 -7.10
CA ASP A 152 6.86 4.55 -6.60
C ASP A 152 6.75 4.56 -5.07
N ARG A 153 6.41 3.40 -4.47
CA ARG A 153 6.11 3.30 -3.03
C ARG A 153 6.46 1.95 -2.45
N VAL A 154 6.96 1.93 -1.21
CA VAL A 154 7.15 0.73 -0.40
C VAL A 154 6.22 0.76 0.81
N MET A 155 5.42 -0.29 0.97
CA MET A 155 4.59 -0.51 2.14
C MET A 155 5.34 -1.37 3.15
N THR A 156 5.41 -0.94 4.42
CA THR A 156 6.17 -1.66 5.44
C THR A 156 5.62 -1.44 6.84
N SER A 157 5.73 -2.46 7.68
CA SER A 157 5.59 -2.37 9.14
C SER A 157 6.95 -2.20 9.86
N GLY A 158 8.04 -1.98 9.09
CA GLY A 158 9.38 -1.86 9.64
C GLY A 158 9.95 -3.19 10.10
N HIS A 159 9.62 -4.30 9.42
CA HIS A 159 10.06 -5.66 9.76
C HIS A 159 9.64 -6.10 11.17
N GLN A 160 8.51 -5.58 11.65
CA GLN A 160 7.92 -5.91 12.94
C GLN A 160 6.43 -6.24 12.76
N PRO A 161 5.78 -6.88 13.74
CA PRO A 161 4.35 -7.21 13.66
C PRO A 161 3.45 -6.00 13.40
N THR A 162 3.79 -4.83 13.94
CA THR A 162 3.05 -3.59 13.73
C THR A 162 3.98 -2.43 13.33
N ALA A 163 3.42 -1.44 12.64
CA ALA A 163 4.15 -0.22 12.29
C ALA A 163 4.62 0.57 13.54
N LEU A 164 3.88 0.45 14.65
CA LEU A 164 4.29 1.09 15.90
C LEU A 164 5.54 0.44 16.49
N ASP A 165 5.63 -0.88 16.46
CA ASP A 165 6.82 -1.63 16.92
C ASP A 165 8.01 -1.41 15.98
N GLY A 166 7.75 -1.33 14.66
CA GLY A 166 8.76 -1.12 13.63
C GLY A 166 9.12 0.35 13.36
N LEU A 167 8.61 1.28 14.16
CA LEU A 167 8.76 2.72 13.94
C LEU A 167 10.23 3.19 13.76
N PRO A 168 11.23 2.68 14.51
CA PRO A 168 12.63 3.03 14.25
C PRO A 168 13.10 2.64 12.85
N ASN A 169 12.70 1.47 12.35
CA ASN A 169 13.07 0.98 11.02
C ASN A 169 12.34 1.75 9.91
N ILE A 170 11.05 2.08 10.10
CA ILE A 170 10.29 2.93 9.19
C ILE A 170 10.95 4.31 9.08
N THR A 171 11.35 4.90 10.20
CA THR A 171 12.07 6.19 10.24
C THR A 171 13.39 6.12 9.48
N SER A 172 14.15 5.03 9.66
CA SER A 172 15.42 4.80 8.94
C SER A 172 15.17 4.66 7.43
N ALA A 173 14.18 3.88 7.02
CA ALA A 173 13.80 3.70 5.63
C ALA A 173 13.35 5.03 4.99
N HIS A 174 12.54 5.82 5.69
CA HIS A 174 12.10 7.14 5.21
C HIS A 174 13.28 8.09 4.99
N ARG A 175 14.26 8.13 5.90
CA ARG A 175 15.47 8.93 5.75
C ARG A 175 16.31 8.44 4.57
N GLN A 176 16.52 7.14 4.43
CA GLN A 176 17.26 6.54 3.33
C GLN A 176 16.59 6.79 1.97
N ALA A 177 15.27 6.80 1.94
CA ALA A 177 14.49 7.04 0.72
C ALA A 177 14.80 8.40 0.07
N GLU A 178 15.14 9.45 0.83
CA GLU A 178 15.48 10.80 0.34
C GLU A 178 14.48 11.32 -0.71
N GLN A 179 13.20 11.03 -0.53
CA GLN A 179 12.12 11.36 -1.47
C GLN A 179 12.21 10.68 -2.85
N ARG A 180 13.16 9.75 -3.07
CA ARG A 180 13.29 8.99 -4.32
C ARG A 180 12.22 7.90 -4.45
N ILE A 181 11.67 7.45 -3.32
CA ILE A 181 10.59 6.47 -3.20
C ILE A 181 9.75 6.82 -1.97
N GLU A 182 8.44 6.64 -2.06
CA GLU A 182 7.53 6.91 -0.94
C GLU A 182 7.56 5.75 0.06
N ILE A 183 7.66 6.02 1.37
CA ILE A 183 7.47 5.02 2.41
C ILE A 183 6.05 5.13 2.94
N LEU A 184 5.33 4.00 2.94
CA LEU A 184 3.94 3.87 3.38
C LEU A 184 3.89 2.98 4.63
N PRO A 185 3.86 3.55 5.85
CA PRO A 185 3.67 2.78 7.06
C PRO A 185 2.36 1.99 7.02
N ALA A 186 2.45 0.68 7.33
CA ALA A 186 1.32 -0.25 7.33
C ALA A 186 1.46 -1.29 8.45
N GLY A 187 0.35 -1.89 8.85
CA GLY A 187 0.32 -2.90 9.92
C GLY A 187 -0.13 -2.32 11.27
N GLY A 188 -1.39 -2.59 11.60
CA GLY A 188 -1.99 -2.17 12.87
C GLY A 188 -2.21 -0.66 13.03
N ILE A 189 -2.26 0.09 11.92
CA ILE A 189 -2.56 1.53 11.94
C ILE A 189 -4.02 1.75 12.38
N ASN A 190 -4.20 2.72 13.29
CA ASN A 190 -5.49 3.14 13.82
C ASN A 190 -5.43 4.58 14.35
N ALA A 191 -6.56 5.15 14.78
CA ALA A 191 -6.64 6.52 15.26
C ALA A 191 -5.72 6.83 16.46
N GLN A 192 -5.41 5.82 17.30
CA GLN A 192 -4.60 6.02 18.50
C GLN A 192 -3.10 6.10 18.20
N ASN A 193 -2.63 5.51 17.07
CA ASN A 193 -1.20 5.42 16.78
C ASN A 193 -0.76 6.16 15.51
N ALA A 194 -1.67 6.45 14.57
CA ALA A 194 -1.35 7.07 13.28
C ALA A 194 -0.55 8.37 13.43
N LYS A 195 -0.97 9.26 14.34
CA LYS A 195 -0.28 10.53 14.62
C LYS A 195 1.16 10.32 15.07
N LYS A 196 1.38 9.44 16.05
CA LYS A 196 2.73 9.11 16.54
C LYS A 196 3.61 8.54 15.44
N ILE A 197 3.06 7.62 14.63
CA ILE A 197 3.79 7.00 13.53
C ILE A 197 4.19 8.06 12.50
N ALA A 198 3.27 8.91 12.05
CA ALA A 198 3.53 9.96 11.08
C ALA A 198 4.57 10.98 11.59
N GLN A 199 4.39 11.51 12.80
CA GLN A 199 5.31 12.50 13.38
C GLN A 199 6.72 11.98 13.56
N THR A 200 6.85 10.74 14.06
CA THR A 200 8.17 10.17 14.37
C THR A 200 8.90 9.70 13.12
N SER A 201 8.18 9.08 12.18
CA SER A 201 8.80 8.59 10.94
C SER A 201 9.09 9.70 9.93
N GLY A 202 8.33 10.79 9.95
CA GLY A 202 8.33 11.81 8.91
C GLY A 202 7.48 11.44 7.67
N CYS A 203 6.87 10.24 7.65
CA CYS A 203 6.02 9.80 6.55
C CYS A 203 4.73 10.61 6.50
N ARG A 204 4.36 11.07 5.30
CA ARG A 204 3.13 11.87 5.08
C ARG A 204 1.95 11.05 4.60
N GLN A 205 1.96 9.75 4.88
CA GLN A 205 0.89 8.83 4.52
C GLN A 205 0.87 7.62 5.45
N VAL A 206 -0.29 6.99 5.59
CA VAL A 206 -0.47 5.73 6.32
C VAL A 206 -1.42 4.80 5.57
N HIS A 207 -1.26 3.49 5.79
CA HIS A 207 -2.11 2.45 5.26
C HIS A 207 -2.69 1.60 6.39
N GLY A 208 -3.99 1.32 6.31
CA GLY A 208 -4.64 0.46 7.29
C GLY A 208 -5.96 -0.15 6.80
N SER A 209 -6.36 -1.27 7.42
CA SER A 209 -7.70 -1.83 7.23
C SER A 209 -8.74 -1.11 8.10
N PHE A 210 -8.31 -0.47 9.17
CA PHE A 210 -9.16 0.23 10.15
C PHE A 210 -10.32 -0.61 10.72
N SER A 211 -10.28 -1.93 10.50
CA SER A 211 -11.31 -2.88 10.93
C SER A 211 -11.14 -3.36 12.37
N SER A 212 -9.96 -3.15 12.96
CA SER A 212 -9.61 -3.59 14.31
C SER A 212 -9.65 -2.49 15.37
N GLY A 213 -10.18 -1.30 15.02
CA GLY A 213 -10.32 -0.20 15.94
C GLY A 213 -11.26 -0.52 17.12
N LYS A 214 -11.02 0.11 18.27
CA LYS A 214 -11.80 -0.12 19.51
C LYS A 214 -13.31 0.13 19.37
N CYS A 215 -13.73 0.86 18.36
CA CYS A 215 -15.16 1.18 18.14
C CYS A 215 -15.89 0.22 17.20
N GLY A 216 -15.19 -0.71 16.53
CA GLY A 216 -15.79 -1.67 15.59
C GLY A 216 -16.51 -1.03 14.37
N ASN A 217 -16.35 0.28 14.17
CA ASN A 217 -16.97 1.03 13.07
C ASN A 217 -15.89 1.59 12.14
N LEU A 218 -15.78 1.00 10.98
CA LEU A 218 -14.79 1.36 9.95
C LEU A 218 -14.79 2.87 9.63
N ARG A 219 -15.97 3.44 9.43
CA ARG A 219 -16.12 4.86 9.09
C ARG A 219 -15.56 5.76 10.20
N LEU A 220 -15.97 5.54 11.42
CA LEU A 220 -15.56 6.35 12.56
C LEU A 220 -14.04 6.25 12.80
N GLU A 221 -13.46 5.06 12.64
CA GLU A 221 -12.02 4.85 12.79
C GLU A 221 -11.22 5.62 11.73
N ILE A 222 -11.68 5.64 10.47
CA ILE A 222 -11.05 6.42 9.40
C ILE A 222 -11.18 7.92 9.68
N GLU A 223 -12.40 8.41 10.01
CA GLU A 223 -12.66 9.83 10.31
C GLU A 223 -11.79 10.32 11.49
N GLN A 224 -11.66 9.53 12.55
CA GLN A 224 -10.81 9.85 13.69
C GLN A 224 -9.32 9.86 13.31
N THR A 225 -8.87 8.88 12.53
CA THR A 225 -7.49 8.84 12.04
C THR A 225 -7.16 10.09 11.23
N ILE A 226 -8.03 10.49 10.31
CA ILE A 226 -7.86 11.70 9.50
C ILE A 226 -7.81 12.93 10.39
N SER A 227 -8.71 13.05 11.38
CA SER A 227 -8.75 14.16 12.32
C SER A 227 -7.45 14.30 13.12
N GLU A 228 -6.90 13.18 13.61
CA GLU A 228 -5.62 13.17 14.33
C GLU A 228 -4.43 13.61 13.44
N LEU A 229 -4.48 13.29 12.14
CA LEU A 229 -3.43 13.61 11.20
C LEU A 229 -3.52 15.04 10.62
N THR A 230 -4.72 15.59 10.50
CA THR A 230 -4.94 16.95 9.96
C THR A 230 -4.29 18.03 10.82
N ASN A 231 -4.10 17.77 12.11
CA ASN A 231 -3.47 18.71 13.06
C ASN A 231 -1.95 18.54 13.16
N LEU A 232 -1.31 17.85 12.18
CA LEU A 232 0.15 17.64 12.17
C LEU A 232 0.86 18.82 11.53
N SER A 233 1.75 19.45 12.29
CA SER A 233 2.76 20.34 11.75
C SER A 233 4.03 19.52 11.46
N PHE A 234 4.35 19.28 10.19
CA PHE A 234 5.66 18.75 9.81
C PHE A 234 6.64 19.93 9.80
N HIS A 235 7.53 19.97 10.79
CA HIS A 235 8.66 20.92 10.77
C HIS A 235 9.62 20.49 9.65
N HIS A 236 9.88 21.40 8.74
CA HIS A 236 10.84 21.27 7.63
C HIS A 236 12.27 21.27 8.13
#